data_a862b1eb55d4c9c79cf0d03b78ab1f98
#
_entry.id   a862b1eb55d4c9c79cf0d03b78ab1f98
#
_cell.length_a   1.000
_cell.length_b   1.000
_cell.length_c   1.000
_cell.angle_alpha   90.00
_cell.angle_beta   90.00
_cell.angle_gamma   90.00
#
_symmetry.space_group_name_H-M   'P 1'
#
loop_
_entity.id
_entity.type
_entity.pdbx_description
1 polymer ?
#
loop_
_entity_poly.entity_id
_entity_poly.type
_entity_poly.pdbx_seq_one_letter_code
_entity_poly.pdbx_strand_id
1 'polypeptide(L)'
;MNKYAGTQTEKNLKAAFAGESQARNSYTFFAEIAKKEGYEQIAAIFEKTADNERAHAQMWGEELGLIGDTGKNLDAAAHGENYEWTDMYEDFAKTAEREGFAALAARFRMVGAIEKMHEERYRELLRDVQAQAVF
;
A
#
# COMPACT_ATOMS: atom_id res chain seq x y z
N MET A 1 5.64 10.05 -16.53
CA MET A 1 6.17 8.83 -17.20
C MET A 1 7.61 8.62 -16.76
N ASN A 2 7.95 7.42 -16.34
CA ASN A 2 9.31 7.19 -15.91
C ASN A 2 10.21 6.80 -17.12
N LYS A 3 11.44 7.25 -17.09
CA LYS A 3 12.41 6.98 -18.18
C LYS A 3 12.93 5.56 -18.21
N TYR A 4 12.55 4.75 -17.22
CA TYR A 4 13.00 3.37 -17.08
C TYR A 4 12.03 2.36 -17.69
N ALA A 5 10.94 2.82 -18.29
CA ALA A 5 9.87 1.96 -18.78
C ALA A 5 10.41 0.87 -19.72
N GLY A 6 10.01 -0.37 -19.48
CA GLY A 6 10.41 -1.52 -20.29
C GLY A 6 11.78 -2.10 -20.01
N THR A 7 12.53 -1.55 -19.05
CA THR A 7 13.89 -1.99 -18.74
C THR A 7 13.93 -2.94 -17.54
N GLN A 8 15.04 -3.65 -17.38
CA GLN A 8 15.29 -4.42 -16.17
C GLN A 8 15.44 -3.49 -14.96
N THR A 9 15.94 -2.27 -15.15
CA THR A 9 16.04 -1.26 -14.08
C THR A 9 14.66 -0.91 -13.54
N GLU A 10 13.64 -0.80 -14.39
CA GLU A 10 12.27 -0.58 -13.93
C GLU A 10 11.80 -1.72 -13.03
N LYS A 11 12.06 -2.97 -13.43
CA LYS A 11 11.72 -4.14 -12.60
C LYS A 11 12.44 -4.09 -11.26
N ASN A 12 13.72 -3.70 -11.27
CA ASN A 12 14.50 -3.58 -10.05
C ASN A 12 13.97 -2.48 -9.13
N LEU A 13 13.58 -1.34 -9.69
CA LEU A 13 12.97 -0.24 -8.93
C LEU A 13 11.65 -0.67 -8.28
N LYS A 14 10.82 -1.39 -9.02
CA LYS A 14 9.56 -1.93 -8.48
C LYS A 14 9.79 -2.91 -7.34
N ALA A 15 10.79 -3.78 -7.50
CA ALA A 15 11.17 -4.74 -6.47
C ALA A 15 11.72 -4.03 -5.22
N ALA A 16 12.54 -3.01 -5.42
CA ALA A 16 13.10 -2.22 -4.32
C ALA A 16 12.00 -1.45 -3.59
N PHE A 17 11.08 -0.82 -4.31
CA PHE A 17 9.93 -0.14 -3.71
C PHE A 17 9.08 -1.11 -2.88
N ALA A 18 8.78 -2.29 -3.42
CA ALA A 18 7.99 -3.28 -2.71
C ALA A 18 8.70 -3.78 -1.45
N GLY A 19 10.00 -4.07 -1.55
CA GLY A 19 10.81 -4.55 -0.42
C GLY A 19 10.91 -3.54 0.70
N GLU A 20 11.19 -2.28 0.36
CA GLU A 20 11.27 -1.20 1.35
C GLU A 20 9.92 -0.95 2.02
N SER A 21 8.83 -0.99 1.25
CA SER A 21 7.48 -0.81 1.77
C SER A 21 7.11 -1.92 2.74
N GLN A 22 7.45 -3.17 2.42
CA GLN A 22 7.24 -4.30 3.31
C GLN A 22 8.08 -4.18 4.58
N ALA A 23 9.35 -3.83 4.45
CA ALA A 23 10.26 -3.66 5.60
C ALA A 23 9.74 -2.55 6.52
N ARG A 24 9.29 -1.45 5.96
CA ARG A 24 8.73 -0.33 6.74
C ARG A 24 7.59 -0.79 7.64
N ASN A 25 6.66 -1.56 7.12
CA ASN A 25 5.55 -2.07 7.91
C ASN A 25 6.00 -3.13 8.91
N SER A 26 6.84 -4.07 8.48
CA SER A 26 7.36 -5.12 9.35
C SER A 26 8.07 -4.57 10.57
N TYR A 27 8.91 -3.57 10.38
CA TYR A 27 9.67 -2.97 11.49
C TYR A 27 8.77 -2.22 12.46
N THR A 28 7.69 -1.61 12.00
CA THR A 28 6.68 -1.02 12.87
C THR A 28 6.02 -2.09 13.74
N PHE A 29 5.67 -3.23 13.15
CA PHE A 29 5.09 -4.35 13.89
C PHE A 29 6.09 -4.93 14.90
N PHE A 30 7.34 -5.07 14.50
CA PHE A 30 8.41 -5.58 15.39
C PHE A 30 8.64 -4.63 16.57
N ALA A 31 8.55 -3.32 16.34
CA ALA A 31 8.66 -2.33 17.41
C ALA A 31 7.54 -2.49 18.44
N GLU A 32 6.31 -2.73 17.98
CA GLU A 32 5.17 -2.94 18.87
C GLU A 32 5.39 -4.15 19.79
N ILE A 33 5.89 -5.25 19.25
CA ILE A 33 6.19 -6.44 20.03
C ILE A 33 7.33 -6.17 21.02
N ALA A 34 8.40 -5.51 20.57
CA ALA A 34 9.51 -5.17 21.45
C ALA A 34 9.06 -4.32 22.66
N LYS A 35 8.17 -3.37 22.44
CA LYS A 35 7.61 -2.55 23.54
C LYS A 35 6.82 -3.42 24.52
N LYS A 36 5.97 -4.31 24.02
CA LYS A 36 5.17 -5.20 24.88
C LYS A 36 6.05 -6.10 25.72
N GLU A 37 7.21 -6.50 25.19
CA GLU A 37 8.16 -7.35 25.89
C GLU A 37 9.13 -6.56 26.78
N GLY A 38 9.03 -5.24 26.80
CA GLY A 38 9.86 -4.38 27.65
C GLY A 38 11.20 -3.95 27.05
N TYR A 39 11.44 -4.23 25.78
CA TYR A 39 12.68 -3.87 25.07
C TYR A 39 12.58 -2.50 24.43
N GLU A 40 12.57 -1.45 25.23
CA GLU A 40 12.35 -0.07 24.76
C GLU A 40 13.42 0.40 23.76
N GLN A 41 14.68 0.05 24.00
CA GLN A 41 15.77 0.46 23.10
C GLN A 41 15.67 -0.25 21.75
N ILE A 42 15.33 -1.52 21.74
CA ILE A 42 15.15 -2.30 20.52
C ILE A 42 13.96 -1.74 19.74
N ALA A 43 12.86 -1.44 20.41
CA ALA A 43 11.69 -0.82 19.81
C ALA A 43 12.03 0.49 19.12
N ALA A 44 12.81 1.36 19.78
CA ALA A 44 13.24 2.64 19.23
C ALA A 44 14.10 2.46 17.96
N ILE A 45 14.96 1.46 17.94
CA ILE A 45 15.78 1.15 16.76
C ILE A 45 14.89 0.68 15.60
N PHE A 46 13.93 -0.20 15.85
CA PHE A 46 12.98 -0.61 14.80
C PHE A 46 12.17 0.55 14.26
N GLU A 47 11.68 1.43 15.12
CA GLU A 47 10.92 2.62 14.69
C GLU A 47 11.75 3.54 13.80
N LYS A 48 13.00 3.80 14.20
CA LYS A 48 13.91 4.62 13.42
C LYS A 48 14.22 3.98 12.07
N THR A 49 14.46 2.68 12.05
CA THR A 49 14.74 1.96 10.81
C THR A 49 13.50 1.95 9.91
N ALA A 50 12.30 1.80 10.45
CA ALA A 50 11.06 1.90 9.69
C ALA A 50 10.95 3.25 8.97
N ASP A 51 11.32 4.36 9.64
CA ASP A 51 11.32 5.68 9.03
C ASP A 51 12.35 5.78 7.89
N ASN A 52 13.52 5.17 8.06
CA ASN A 52 14.54 5.12 7.00
C ASN A 52 14.02 4.34 5.78
N GLU A 53 13.36 3.19 6.01
CA GLU A 53 12.81 2.38 4.93
C GLU A 53 11.69 3.12 4.19
N ARG A 54 10.90 3.92 4.91
CA ARG A 54 9.88 4.77 4.29
C ARG A 54 10.54 5.79 3.33
N ALA A 55 11.62 6.44 3.75
CA ALA A 55 12.34 7.39 2.92
C ALA A 55 12.91 6.72 1.66
N HIS A 56 13.45 5.52 1.81
CA HIS A 56 13.97 4.73 0.67
C HIS A 56 12.85 4.38 -0.31
N ALA A 57 11.71 3.90 0.20
CA ALA A 57 10.55 3.58 -0.65
C ALA A 57 10.09 4.82 -1.42
N GLN A 58 10.06 5.99 -0.77
CA GLN A 58 9.69 7.23 -1.43
C GLN A 58 10.63 7.57 -2.58
N MET A 59 11.94 7.40 -2.40
CA MET A 59 12.92 7.62 -3.47
C MET A 59 12.62 6.76 -4.70
N TRP A 60 12.40 5.46 -4.48
CA TRP A 60 12.09 4.54 -5.59
C TRP A 60 10.72 4.83 -6.20
N GLY A 61 9.75 5.20 -5.37
CA GLY A 61 8.42 5.60 -5.86
C GLY A 61 8.48 6.85 -6.74
N GLU A 62 9.29 7.83 -6.38
CA GLU A 62 9.50 9.03 -7.18
C GLU A 62 10.14 8.70 -8.53
N GLU A 63 11.18 7.86 -8.53
CA GLU A 63 11.83 7.42 -9.77
C GLU A 63 10.86 6.69 -10.70
N LEU A 64 9.92 5.94 -10.15
CA LEU A 64 8.90 5.21 -10.91
C LEU A 64 7.73 6.10 -11.36
N GLY A 65 7.67 7.36 -10.91
CA GLY A 65 6.56 8.25 -11.22
C GLY A 65 5.26 7.91 -10.51
N LEU A 66 5.34 7.23 -9.36
CA LEU A 66 4.16 6.83 -8.59
C LEU A 66 3.56 7.96 -7.76
N ILE A 67 4.30 9.05 -7.57
CA ILE A 67 3.90 10.17 -6.71
C ILE A 67 3.75 11.40 -7.60
N GLY A 68 2.54 11.90 -7.68
CA GLY A 68 2.22 13.09 -8.46
C GLY A 68 1.61 14.18 -7.59
N ASP A 69 0.86 15.08 -8.22
CA ASP A 69 0.06 16.04 -7.48
C ASP A 69 -1.14 15.35 -6.81
N THR A 70 -1.88 16.08 -6.01
CA THR A 70 -3.01 15.52 -5.26
C THR A 70 -4.04 14.87 -6.16
N GLY A 71 -4.37 15.49 -7.28
CA GLY A 71 -5.34 14.91 -8.23
C GLY A 71 -4.87 13.59 -8.80
N LYS A 72 -3.62 13.53 -9.23
CA LYS A 72 -3.03 12.28 -9.75
C LYS A 72 -2.94 11.20 -8.68
N ASN A 73 -2.59 11.59 -7.46
CA ASN A 73 -2.49 10.64 -6.35
C ASN A 73 -3.86 10.06 -5.99
N LEU A 74 -4.90 10.88 -5.97
CA LEU A 74 -6.27 10.41 -5.74
C LEU A 74 -6.74 9.46 -6.84
N ASP A 75 -6.44 9.79 -8.08
CA ASP A 75 -6.79 8.92 -9.21
C ASP A 75 -6.07 7.56 -9.10
N ALA A 76 -4.78 7.58 -8.83
CA ALA A 76 -4.00 6.35 -8.64
C ALA A 76 -4.51 5.52 -7.47
N ALA A 77 -4.84 6.17 -6.35
CA ALA A 77 -5.39 5.49 -5.19
C ALA A 77 -6.74 4.85 -5.51
N ALA A 78 -7.64 5.57 -6.19
CA ALA A 78 -8.93 5.02 -6.58
C ALA A 78 -8.79 3.79 -7.49
N HIS A 79 -7.88 3.83 -8.45
CA HIS A 79 -7.60 2.69 -9.33
C HIS A 79 -7.03 1.50 -8.57
N GLY A 80 -6.13 1.73 -7.62
CA GLY A 80 -5.56 0.68 -6.78
C GLY A 80 -6.64 0.00 -5.94
N GLU A 81 -7.48 0.78 -5.28
CA GLU A 81 -8.59 0.26 -4.48
C GLU A 81 -9.58 -0.52 -5.35
N ASN A 82 -9.87 -0.01 -6.55
CA ASN A 82 -10.76 -0.71 -7.48
C ASN A 82 -10.22 -2.11 -7.83
N TYR A 83 -8.95 -2.21 -8.20
CA TYR A 83 -8.32 -3.49 -8.50
C TYR A 83 -8.40 -4.44 -7.30
N GLU A 84 -8.14 -3.94 -6.10
CA GLU A 84 -8.14 -4.74 -4.89
C GLU A 84 -9.51 -5.34 -4.57
N TRP A 85 -10.60 -4.58 -4.72
CA TRP A 85 -11.91 -5.11 -4.37
C TRP A 85 -12.62 -5.85 -5.52
N THR A 86 -12.36 -5.46 -6.79
CA THR A 86 -13.00 -6.14 -7.92
C THR A 86 -12.31 -7.44 -8.28
N ASP A 87 -10.98 -7.45 -8.26
CA ASP A 87 -10.19 -8.57 -8.79
C ASP A 87 -9.41 -9.30 -7.70
N MET A 88 -8.51 -8.62 -7.03
CA MET A 88 -7.50 -9.24 -6.17
C MET A 88 -8.11 -9.99 -4.99
N TYR A 89 -8.85 -9.32 -4.13
CA TYR A 89 -9.40 -9.95 -2.92
C TYR A 89 -10.49 -10.97 -3.23
N GLU A 90 -11.28 -10.74 -4.27
CA GLU A 90 -12.28 -11.74 -4.68
C GLU A 90 -11.61 -13.01 -5.17
N ASP A 91 -10.57 -12.90 -5.99
CA ASP A 91 -9.81 -14.06 -6.47
C ASP A 91 -9.11 -14.79 -5.33
N PHE A 92 -8.54 -14.03 -4.38
CA PHE A 92 -7.91 -14.61 -3.20
C PHE A 92 -8.92 -15.36 -2.33
N ALA A 93 -10.12 -14.80 -2.16
CA ALA A 93 -11.18 -15.43 -1.38
C ALA A 93 -11.62 -16.75 -2.03
N LYS A 94 -11.80 -16.76 -3.36
CA LYS A 94 -12.18 -17.98 -4.10
C LYS A 94 -11.11 -19.06 -3.95
N THR A 95 -9.84 -18.69 -4.07
CA THR A 95 -8.74 -19.62 -3.89
C THR A 95 -8.72 -20.18 -2.47
N ALA A 96 -8.85 -19.30 -1.46
CA ALA A 96 -8.87 -19.73 -0.06
C ALA A 96 -10.02 -20.71 0.22
N GLU A 97 -11.19 -20.48 -0.36
CA GLU A 97 -12.32 -21.41 -0.24
C GLU A 97 -12.01 -22.78 -0.85
N ARG A 98 -11.46 -22.79 -2.07
CA ARG A 98 -11.08 -24.04 -2.73
C ARG A 98 -10.05 -24.83 -1.94
N GLU A 99 -9.16 -24.14 -1.26
CA GLU A 99 -8.09 -24.75 -0.46
C GLU A 99 -8.52 -25.08 0.97
N GLY A 100 -9.77 -24.80 1.35
CA GLY A 100 -10.30 -25.15 2.66
C GLY A 100 -10.11 -24.09 3.74
N PHE A 101 -9.76 -22.88 3.38
CA PHE A 101 -9.50 -21.78 4.33
C PHE A 101 -10.67 -20.79 4.38
N ALA A 102 -11.84 -21.27 4.78
CA ALA A 102 -13.09 -20.51 4.76
C ALA A 102 -13.02 -19.21 5.59
N ALA A 103 -12.39 -19.27 6.76
CA ALA A 103 -12.27 -18.09 7.63
C ALA A 103 -11.42 -16.99 6.98
N LEU A 104 -10.34 -17.38 6.31
CA LEU A 104 -9.49 -16.44 5.59
C LEU A 104 -10.21 -15.86 4.37
N ALA A 105 -10.97 -16.68 3.65
CA ALA A 105 -11.80 -16.22 2.52
C ALA A 105 -12.77 -15.12 2.97
N ALA A 106 -13.42 -15.31 4.12
CA ALA A 106 -14.31 -14.31 4.68
C ALA A 106 -13.58 -13.00 5.00
N ARG A 107 -12.36 -13.08 5.53
CA ARG A 107 -11.54 -11.87 5.80
C ARG A 107 -11.15 -11.16 4.51
N PHE A 108 -10.76 -11.87 3.46
CA PHE A 108 -10.45 -11.26 2.17
C PHE A 108 -11.65 -10.49 1.64
N ARG A 109 -12.85 -11.04 1.73
CA ARG A 109 -14.07 -10.35 1.28
C ARG A 109 -14.40 -9.14 2.15
N MET A 110 -14.18 -9.25 3.45
CA MET A 110 -14.40 -8.13 4.37
C MET A 110 -13.47 -6.96 4.04
N VAL A 111 -12.18 -7.24 3.80
CA VAL A 111 -11.23 -6.20 3.42
C VAL A 111 -11.59 -5.63 2.05
N GLY A 112 -11.97 -6.48 1.10
CA GLY A 112 -12.43 -6.04 -0.22
C GLY A 112 -13.58 -5.05 -0.13
N ALA A 113 -14.54 -5.29 0.77
CA ALA A 113 -15.66 -4.35 0.98
C ALA A 113 -15.19 -3.00 1.53
N ILE A 114 -14.16 -3.00 2.38
CA ILE A 114 -13.54 -1.77 2.88
C ILE A 114 -12.85 -1.03 1.74
N GLU A 115 -12.12 -1.74 0.88
CA GLU A 115 -11.43 -1.14 -0.26
C GLU A 115 -12.41 -0.48 -1.23
N LYS A 116 -13.60 -1.06 -1.41
CA LYS A 116 -14.67 -0.44 -2.20
C LYS A 116 -15.09 0.92 -1.62
N MET A 117 -15.23 1.01 -0.31
CA MET A 117 -15.55 2.28 0.37
C MET A 117 -14.42 3.29 0.19
N HIS A 118 -13.16 2.84 0.23
CA HIS A 118 -12.00 3.71 -0.02
C HIS A 118 -12.04 4.27 -1.43
N GLU A 119 -12.33 3.43 -2.41
CA GLU A 119 -12.43 3.88 -3.80
C GLU A 119 -13.50 4.96 -3.96
N GLU A 120 -14.69 4.74 -3.41
CA GLU A 120 -15.79 5.71 -3.49
C GLU A 120 -15.39 7.05 -2.90
N ARG A 121 -14.71 7.03 -1.76
CA ARG A 121 -14.22 8.25 -1.09
C ARG A 121 -13.18 8.97 -1.95
N TYR A 122 -12.20 8.25 -2.50
CA TYR A 122 -11.16 8.86 -3.32
C TYR A 122 -11.73 9.45 -4.61
N ARG A 123 -12.70 8.81 -5.23
CA ARG A 123 -13.34 9.36 -6.43
C ARG A 123 -14.14 10.62 -6.12
N GLU A 124 -14.82 10.67 -4.99
CA GLU A 124 -15.52 11.86 -4.53
C GLU A 124 -14.54 13.02 -4.30
N LEU A 125 -13.45 12.76 -3.57
CA LEU A 125 -12.42 13.76 -3.32
C LEU A 125 -11.74 14.23 -4.62
N LEU A 126 -11.55 13.34 -5.57
CA LEU A 126 -11.00 13.70 -6.88
C LEU A 126 -11.92 14.65 -7.62
N ARG A 127 -13.23 14.40 -7.61
CA ARG A 127 -14.20 15.33 -8.19
C ARG A 127 -14.14 16.70 -7.52
N ASP A 128 -13.98 16.73 -6.21
CA ASP A 128 -13.87 17.99 -5.45
C ASP A 128 -12.60 18.75 -5.84
N VAL A 129 -11.47 18.08 -5.96
CA VAL A 129 -10.21 18.69 -6.41
C VAL A 129 -10.37 19.26 -7.82
N GLN A 130 -10.98 18.50 -8.72
CA GLN A 130 -11.20 18.93 -10.11
C GLN A 130 -12.14 20.15 -10.18
N ALA A 131 -13.10 20.22 -9.27
CA ALA A 131 -14.03 21.36 -9.16
C ALA A 131 -13.48 22.49 -8.28
N GLN A 132 -12.27 22.35 -7.72
CA GLN A 132 -11.66 23.31 -6.79
C GLN A 132 -12.53 23.58 -5.55
N ALA A 133 -13.23 22.56 -5.07
CA ALA A 133 -14.17 22.65 -3.95
C ALA A 133 -13.63 22.03 -2.66
N VAL A 134 -12.33 21.79 -2.58
CA VAL A 134 -11.68 21.19 -1.41
C VAL A 134 -11.20 22.30 -0.46
N PHE A 135 -11.42 22.10 0.83
CA PHE A 135 -11.08 23.05 1.88
C PHE A 135 -10.04 22.50 2.84
#